data_4aae61b945b49bae29caa45a42269552
#
_entry.id   4aae61b945b49bae29caa45a42269552
#
_cell.length_a   1.000
_cell.length_b   1.000
_cell.length_c   1.000
_cell.angle_alpha   90.00
_cell.angle_beta   90.00
_cell.angle_gamma   90.00
#
_symmetry.space_group_name_H-M   'P 1'
#
loop_
_entity.id
_entity.type
_entity.pdbx_description
1 polymer ?
#
loop_
_entity_poly.entity_id
_entity_poly.type
_entity_poly.pdbx_seq_one_letter_code
_entity_poly.pdbx_strand_id
1 'polypeptide(L)'
;MLKMSNKYVWPAAMIFSVGLMVFQSCTPPSPEVTATVQKEKPMSNTNYIQVVNFNLEGITHDDFMGVAESVAPNFASLPGLISKVWLSDQANNTYGGVYSWASQEACEAYRSGELYAGALATNPNFVNLSDKGFDVLENPSKVTHMK
;
A
#
# COMPACT_ATOMS: atom_id res chain seq x y z
N MET A 1 -0.03 -24.00 35.97
CA MET A 1 1.08 -24.94 35.92
C MET A 1 0.76 -26.02 34.90
N LEU A 2 1.05 -25.81 33.62
CA LEU A 2 0.96 -26.83 32.57
C LEU A 2 2.05 -26.54 31.56
N LYS A 3 2.99 -27.47 31.52
CA LYS A 3 4.23 -27.49 30.76
C LYS A 3 3.95 -28.19 29.44
N MET A 4 4.02 -27.47 28.31
CA MET A 4 3.95 -28.10 27.00
C MET A 4 5.35 -28.25 26.41
N SER A 5 5.77 -29.50 26.35
CA SER A 5 7.02 -29.97 25.77
C SER A 5 6.85 -30.11 24.25
N ASN A 6 7.68 -29.37 23.49
CA ASN A 6 7.78 -29.54 22.04
C ASN A 6 8.97 -30.42 21.74
N LYS A 7 8.71 -31.62 21.22
CA LYS A 7 9.73 -32.58 20.72
C LYS A 7 9.49 -32.79 19.22
N TYR A 8 10.22 -32.09 18.39
CA TYR A 8 10.44 -32.56 17.02
C TYR A 8 11.88 -33.05 16.91
N VAL A 9 11.99 -34.37 16.84
CA VAL A 9 13.23 -35.08 16.56
C VAL A 9 13.31 -35.35 15.06
N TRP A 10 14.38 -34.90 14.44
CA TRP A 10 14.75 -35.27 13.06
C TRP A 10 15.60 -36.54 13.09
N PRO A 11 15.34 -37.54 12.27
CA PRO A 11 16.30 -38.61 12.08
C PRO A 11 17.27 -38.27 10.94
N ALA A 12 18.53 -38.47 11.25
CA ALA A 12 19.66 -38.36 10.35
C ALA A 12 19.87 -39.65 9.55
N ALA A 13 20.42 -39.47 8.38
CA ALA A 13 21.36 -40.31 7.66
C ALA A 13 20.93 -41.69 7.14
N MET A 14 21.08 -41.86 5.85
CA MET A 14 21.75 -43.05 5.29
C MET A 14 22.51 -42.71 4.01
N ILE A 15 23.70 -43.32 3.99
CA ILE A 15 24.84 -43.12 3.12
C ILE A 15 24.85 -44.27 2.05
N PHE A 16 25.52 -43.98 0.92
CA PHE A 16 26.10 -44.86 -0.11
C PHE A 16 25.21 -45.39 -1.26
N SER A 17 25.55 -44.98 -2.48
CA SER A 17 26.26 -45.92 -3.40
C SER A 17 26.82 -45.13 -4.60
N VAL A 18 28.11 -45.40 -4.84
CA VAL A 18 28.89 -44.94 -5.99
C VAL A 18 28.45 -45.77 -7.22
N GLY A 19 27.99 -45.11 -8.26
CA GLY A 19 27.71 -45.71 -9.55
C GLY A 19 28.22 -44.77 -10.65
N LEU A 20 29.43 -45.07 -11.15
CA LEU A 20 30.02 -44.42 -12.32
C LEU A 20 29.28 -44.90 -13.56
N MET A 21 28.42 -44.03 -14.13
CA MET A 21 27.90 -44.23 -15.48
C MET A 21 28.15 -42.97 -16.33
N VAL A 22 29.02 -43.21 -17.31
CA VAL A 22 29.27 -42.32 -18.43
C VAL A 22 28.01 -42.26 -19.27
N PHE A 23 27.33 -41.10 -19.33
CA PHE A 23 26.28 -40.86 -20.31
C PHE A 23 26.59 -39.65 -21.16
N GLN A 24 26.55 -39.95 -22.43
CA GLN A 24 26.73 -39.07 -23.57
C GLN A 24 25.87 -37.83 -23.49
N SER A 25 26.46 -36.72 -23.89
CA SER A 25 25.81 -35.44 -24.13
C SER A 25 24.66 -35.58 -25.12
N CYS A 26 23.42 -35.48 -24.62
CA CYS A 26 22.29 -34.99 -25.37
C CYS A 26 21.80 -33.75 -24.68
N THR A 27 22.17 -32.62 -25.20
CA THR A 27 21.63 -31.31 -24.78
C THR A 27 20.16 -31.24 -25.22
N PRO A 28 19.18 -31.20 -24.30
CA PRO A 28 17.84 -30.85 -24.71
C PRO A 28 17.79 -29.32 -25.01
N PRO A 29 17.02 -28.87 -25.99
CA PRO A 29 16.88 -27.46 -26.25
C PRO A 29 16.29 -26.76 -25.01
N SER A 30 16.98 -25.73 -24.58
CA SER A 30 16.53 -24.84 -23.52
C SER A 30 15.12 -24.32 -23.85
N PRO A 31 14.15 -24.40 -22.94
CA PRO A 31 12.88 -23.71 -23.18
C PRO A 31 13.20 -22.23 -23.25
N GLU A 32 12.95 -21.65 -24.41
CA GLU A 32 12.93 -20.22 -24.65
C GLU A 32 11.91 -19.62 -23.66
N VAL A 33 12.43 -19.07 -22.58
CA VAL A 33 11.64 -18.25 -21.66
C VAL A 33 11.24 -17.02 -22.45
N THR A 34 10.06 -17.08 -23.05
CA THR A 34 9.40 -15.90 -23.59
C THR A 34 9.19 -14.97 -22.41
N ALA A 35 10.19 -14.13 -22.15
CA ALA A 35 10.05 -13.01 -21.26
C ALA A 35 8.91 -12.16 -21.84
N THR A 36 7.73 -12.30 -21.26
CA THR A 36 6.64 -11.36 -21.44
C THR A 36 7.21 -10.03 -20.96
N VAL A 37 7.65 -9.21 -21.89
CA VAL A 37 7.99 -7.81 -21.67
C VAL A 37 6.68 -7.19 -21.17
N GLN A 38 6.50 -7.20 -19.86
CA GLN A 38 5.55 -6.30 -19.24
C GLN A 38 6.05 -4.91 -19.62
N LYS A 39 5.31 -4.28 -20.54
CA LYS A 39 5.51 -2.89 -20.89
C LYS A 39 5.33 -2.11 -19.59
N GLU A 40 6.45 -1.84 -18.93
CA GLU A 40 6.48 -0.92 -17.80
C GLU A 40 5.84 0.37 -18.33
N LYS A 41 4.64 0.67 -17.79
CA LYS A 41 4.01 1.96 -17.99
C LYS A 41 5.07 2.98 -17.55
N PRO A 42 5.48 3.93 -18.38
CA PRO A 42 6.48 4.89 -17.97
C PRO A 42 5.99 5.49 -16.66
N MET A 43 6.84 5.45 -15.63
CA MET A 43 6.56 6.09 -14.34
C MET A 43 6.34 7.58 -14.66
N SER A 44 5.08 7.94 -14.76
CA SER A 44 4.67 9.33 -14.91
C SER A 44 5.08 10.01 -13.61
N ASN A 45 6.09 10.87 -13.70
CA ASN A 45 6.53 11.73 -12.59
C ASN A 45 5.51 12.85 -12.35
N THR A 46 4.25 12.57 -12.62
CA THR A 46 3.11 13.46 -12.47
C THR A 46 2.51 13.25 -11.10
N ASN A 47 2.43 14.31 -10.33
CA ASN A 47 1.73 14.32 -9.06
C ASN A 47 0.34 13.70 -9.21
N TYR A 48 -0.06 12.89 -8.26
CA TYR A 48 -1.37 12.25 -8.23
C TYR A 48 -2.13 12.72 -7.00
N ILE A 49 -3.38 13.08 -7.16
CA ILE A 49 -4.22 13.56 -6.06
C ILE A 49 -5.21 12.48 -5.66
N GLN A 50 -5.26 12.18 -4.36
CA GLN A 50 -6.30 11.35 -3.78
C GLN A 50 -7.18 12.18 -2.88
N VAL A 51 -8.49 12.05 -3.02
CA VAL A 51 -9.49 12.70 -2.17
C VAL A 51 -10.28 11.61 -1.45
N VAL A 52 -10.21 11.65 -0.14
CA VAL A 52 -10.95 10.73 0.74
C VAL A 52 -11.96 11.54 1.53
N ASN A 53 -13.22 11.10 1.56
CA ASN A 53 -14.27 11.66 2.39
C ASN A 53 -15.03 10.55 3.11
N PHE A 54 -15.50 10.85 4.31
CA PHE A 54 -16.34 9.97 5.13
C PHE A 54 -17.19 10.79 6.10
N ASN A 55 -18.17 10.15 6.72
CA ASN A 55 -18.93 10.73 7.83
C ASN A 55 -18.52 10.05 9.13
N LEU A 56 -18.62 10.75 10.26
CA LEU A 56 -18.39 10.17 11.58
C LEU A 56 -19.65 9.48 12.10
N GLU A 57 -19.49 8.32 12.70
CA GLU A 57 -20.52 7.60 13.43
C GLU A 57 -19.99 7.14 14.77
N GLY A 58 -20.74 7.45 15.85
CA GLY A 58 -20.39 7.02 17.20
C GLY A 58 -19.22 7.76 17.88
N ILE A 59 -18.62 8.74 17.21
CA ILE A 59 -17.58 9.61 17.77
C ILE A 59 -17.87 11.08 17.46
N THR A 60 -17.31 11.97 18.27
CA THR A 60 -17.48 13.43 18.11
C THR A 60 -16.40 14.02 17.19
N HIS A 61 -16.57 15.28 16.81
CA HIS A 61 -15.54 16.07 16.13
C HIS A 61 -14.23 16.11 16.92
N ASP A 62 -14.30 16.34 18.22
CA ASP A 62 -13.12 16.46 19.08
C ASP A 62 -12.38 15.12 19.21
N ASP A 63 -13.12 14.00 19.28
CA ASP A 63 -12.53 12.66 19.25
C ASP A 63 -11.77 12.44 17.93
N PHE A 64 -12.39 12.80 16.81
CA PHE A 64 -11.74 12.71 15.49
C PHE A 64 -10.48 13.57 15.40
N MET A 65 -10.50 14.79 15.92
CA MET A 65 -9.32 15.67 15.94
C MET A 65 -8.17 15.03 16.71
N GLY A 66 -8.43 14.47 17.90
CA GLY A 66 -7.42 13.76 18.68
C GLY A 66 -6.84 12.55 17.94
N VAL A 67 -7.68 11.78 17.26
CA VAL A 67 -7.23 10.65 16.42
C VAL A 67 -6.38 11.15 15.26
N ALA A 68 -6.83 12.18 14.53
CA ALA A 68 -6.12 12.73 13.39
C ALA A 68 -4.71 13.23 13.77
N GLU A 69 -4.58 13.94 14.88
CA GLU A 69 -3.29 14.41 15.41
C GLU A 69 -2.37 13.25 15.78
N SER A 70 -2.92 12.22 16.43
CA SER A 70 -2.13 11.05 16.85
C SER A 70 -1.58 10.23 15.70
N VAL A 71 -2.31 10.14 14.57
CA VAL A 71 -1.91 9.35 13.40
C VAL A 71 -1.16 10.15 12.34
N ALA A 72 -1.16 11.48 12.41
CA ALA A 72 -0.52 12.35 11.43
C ALA A 72 0.98 12.00 11.18
N PRO A 73 1.79 11.66 12.21
CA PRO A 73 3.18 11.23 11.99
C PRO A 73 3.31 9.97 11.13
N ASN A 74 2.36 9.03 11.23
CA ASN A 74 2.36 7.81 10.42
C ASN A 74 2.14 8.15 8.94
N PHE A 75 1.25 9.10 8.65
CA PHE A 75 1.06 9.59 7.29
C PHE A 75 2.30 10.32 6.77
N ALA A 76 2.93 11.16 7.58
CA ALA A 76 4.11 11.91 7.19
C ALA A 76 5.29 11.01 6.76
N SER A 77 5.32 9.76 7.23
CA SER A 77 6.36 8.78 6.92
C SER A 77 6.06 7.92 5.69
N LEU A 78 4.89 8.09 5.04
CA LEU A 78 4.50 7.25 3.90
C LEU A 78 5.38 7.52 2.67
N PRO A 79 5.92 6.46 2.05
CA PRO A 79 6.69 6.60 0.82
C PRO A 79 5.86 7.23 -0.30
N GLY A 80 6.41 8.28 -0.91
CA GLY A 80 5.77 8.97 -2.02
C GLY A 80 4.62 9.92 -1.64
N LEU A 81 4.26 10.05 -0.37
CA LEU A 81 3.35 11.10 0.07
C LEU A 81 4.09 12.45 0.07
N ILE A 82 3.63 13.40 -0.73
CA ILE A 82 4.19 14.77 -0.77
C ILE A 82 3.55 15.62 0.31
N SER A 83 2.22 15.57 0.41
CA SER A 83 1.46 16.30 1.42
C SER A 83 0.09 15.68 1.66
N LYS A 84 -0.47 15.96 2.83
CA LYS A 84 -1.85 15.64 3.18
C LYS A 84 -2.49 16.84 3.84
N VAL A 85 -3.65 17.23 3.34
CA VAL A 85 -4.53 18.21 3.96
C VAL A 85 -5.69 17.47 4.60
N TRP A 86 -5.91 17.69 5.89
CA TRP A 86 -7.04 17.13 6.61
C TRP A 86 -8.26 18.02 6.40
N LEU A 87 -9.43 17.43 6.16
CA LEU A 87 -10.67 18.12 5.88
C LEU A 87 -11.67 17.89 6.99
N SER A 88 -12.39 18.95 7.38
CA SER A 88 -13.55 18.85 8.27
C SER A 88 -14.62 19.85 7.88
N ASP A 89 -15.83 19.36 7.72
CA ASP A 89 -17.07 20.15 7.63
C ASP A 89 -18.01 19.58 8.71
N GLN A 90 -17.89 20.14 9.90
CA GLN A 90 -18.64 19.68 11.06
C GLN A 90 -20.14 19.85 10.88
N ALA A 91 -20.57 20.91 10.18
CA ALA A 91 -21.98 21.20 9.97
C ALA A 91 -22.68 20.12 9.13
N ASN A 92 -21.96 19.56 8.16
CA ASN A 92 -22.45 18.49 7.29
C ASN A 92 -21.90 17.10 7.65
N ASN A 93 -21.26 16.98 8.81
CA ASN A 93 -20.62 15.74 9.25
C ASN A 93 -19.72 15.11 8.15
N THR A 94 -18.95 15.94 7.44
CA THR A 94 -18.09 15.48 6.35
C THR A 94 -16.63 15.71 6.70
N TYR A 95 -15.87 14.63 6.72
CA TYR A 95 -14.45 14.62 7.09
C TYR A 95 -13.62 13.92 6.01
N GLY A 96 -12.31 14.05 6.10
CA GLY A 96 -11.45 13.36 5.15
C GLY A 96 -10.09 13.98 4.96
N GLY A 97 -9.59 13.89 3.74
CA GLY A 97 -8.31 14.49 3.37
C GLY A 97 -8.06 14.55 1.88
N VAL A 98 -7.25 15.52 1.49
CA VAL A 98 -6.65 15.60 0.16
C VAL A 98 -5.19 15.21 0.31
N TYR A 99 -4.77 14.21 -0.46
CA TYR A 99 -3.41 13.70 -0.47
C TYR A 99 -2.76 14.03 -1.81
N SER A 100 -1.56 14.55 -1.77
CA SER A 100 -0.70 14.71 -2.94
C SER A 100 0.36 13.65 -2.92
N TRP A 101 0.43 12.84 -3.96
CA TRP A 101 1.35 11.73 -4.13
C TRP A 101 2.35 12.02 -5.24
N ALA A 102 3.56 11.51 -5.12
CA ALA A 102 4.58 11.59 -6.16
C ALA A 102 4.17 10.82 -7.43
N SER A 103 3.33 9.79 -7.29
CA SER A 103 2.79 9.01 -8.41
C SER A 103 1.52 8.27 -8.03
N GLN A 104 0.81 7.75 -9.02
CA GLN A 104 -0.34 6.87 -8.84
C GLN A 104 0.05 5.58 -8.11
N GLU A 105 1.21 5.02 -8.44
CA GLU A 105 1.71 3.78 -7.83
C GLU A 105 1.95 3.93 -6.33
N ALA A 106 2.45 5.10 -5.88
CA ALA A 106 2.61 5.39 -4.47
C ALA A 106 1.26 5.45 -3.74
N CYS A 107 0.24 6.04 -4.36
CA CYS A 107 -1.12 6.05 -3.85
C CYS A 107 -1.71 4.63 -3.77
N GLU A 108 -1.53 3.81 -4.79
CA GLU A 108 -2.01 2.43 -4.84
C GLU A 108 -1.30 1.54 -3.80
N ALA A 109 0.00 1.73 -3.59
CA ALA A 109 0.75 1.06 -2.53
C ALA A 109 0.19 1.41 -1.14
N TYR A 110 -0.12 2.68 -0.89
CA TYR A 110 -0.79 3.10 0.34
C TYR A 110 -2.18 2.45 0.51
N ARG A 111 -3.01 2.46 -0.54
CA ARG A 111 -4.36 1.86 -0.53
C ARG A 111 -4.33 0.35 -0.22
N SER A 112 -3.27 -0.32 -0.63
CA SER A 112 -3.05 -1.75 -0.39
C SER A 112 -2.41 -2.04 0.96
N GLY A 113 -2.02 -1.00 1.71
CA GLY A 113 -1.28 -1.11 2.96
C GLY A 113 -2.16 -1.22 4.20
N GLU A 114 -1.55 -1.68 5.29
CA GLU A 114 -2.21 -1.87 6.58
C GLU A 114 -2.72 -0.55 7.19
N LEU A 115 -2.01 0.55 6.95
CA LEU A 115 -2.43 1.86 7.47
C LEU A 115 -3.75 2.30 6.84
N TYR A 116 -3.93 2.11 5.52
CA TYR A 116 -5.20 2.42 4.85
C TYR A 116 -6.31 1.51 5.37
N ALA A 117 -6.07 0.21 5.45
CA ALA A 117 -7.04 -0.75 5.92
C ALA A 117 -7.49 -0.42 7.35
N GLY A 118 -6.55 -0.25 8.29
CA GLY A 118 -6.86 -0.04 9.70
C GLY A 118 -7.36 1.37 10.03
N ALA A 119 -6.80 2.40 9.40
CA ALA A 119 -7.16 3.78 9.71
C ALA A 119 -8.40 4.29 8.99
N LEU A 120 -8.77 3.69 7.84
CA LEU A 120 -9.87 4.15 7.01
C LEU A 120 -10.86 3.02 6.68
N ALA A 121 -10.44 2.01 5.93
CA ALA A 121 -11.37 1.08 5.27
C ALA A 121 -12.16 0.20 6.25
N THR A 122 -11.57 -0.18 7.38
CA THR A 122 -12.21 -1.03 8.41
C THR A 122 -12.57 -0.28 9.68
N ASN A 123 -12.42 1.04 9.71
CA ASN A 123 -12.75 1.83 10.89
C ASN A 123 -14.28 1.94 11.05
N PRO A 124 -14.86 1.40 12.13
CA PRO A 124 -16.31 1.38 12.29
C PRO A 124 -16.92 2.77 12.51
N ASN A 125 -16.11 3.76 12.87
CA ASN A 125 -16.55 5.13 13.08
C ASN A 125 -16.55 5.98 11.80
N PHE A 126 -16.04 5.43 10.68
CA PHE A 126 -15.98 6.13 9.40
C PHE A 126 -16.93 5.47 8.40
N VAL A 127 -18.09 6.07 8.23
CA VAL A 127 -19.13 5.56 7.34
C VAL A 127 -19.19 6.36 6.04
N ASN A 128 -19.82 5.80 5.01
CA ASN A 128 -19.96 6.44 3.70
C ASN A 128 -18.61 6.82 3.07
N LEU A 129 -17.59 5.99 3.26
CA LEU A 129 -16.24 6.22 2.76
C LEU A 129 -16.25 6.34 1.23
N SER A 130 -15.69 7.44 0.74
CA SER A 130 -15.41 7.69 -0.67
C SER A 130 -13.93 7.96 -0.84
N ASP A 131 -13.29 7.23 -1.74
CA ASP A 131 -11.87 7.37 -2.08
C ASP A 131 -11.73 7.48 -3.60
N LYS A 132 -11.26 8.62 -4.08
CA LYS A 132 -11.09 8.92 -5.50
C LYS A 132 -9.69 9.44 -5.78
N GLY A 133 -9.09 8.94 -6.86
CA GLY A 133 -7.80 9.39 -7.34
C GLY A 133 -7.93 10.16 -8.65
N PHE A 134 -7.03 11.12 -8.87
CA PHE A 134 -7.03 12.02 -10.01
C PHE A 134 -5.61 12.27 -10.52
N ASP A 135 -5.44 12.15 -11.83
CA ASP A 135 -4.24 12.66 -12.50
C ASP A 135 -4.25 14.20 -12.45
N VAL A 136 -3.08 14.78 -12.26
CA VAL A 136 -2.94 16.24 -12.27
C VAL A 136 -2.80 16.76 -13.71
N LEU A 137 -3.62 17.73 -14.07
CA LEU A 137 -3.46 18.49 -15.32
C LEU A 137 -2.30 19.49 -15.14
N GLU A 138 -1.10 19.06 -15.53
CA GLU A 138 0.15 19.72 -15.18
C GLU A 138 0.22 21.19 -15.63
N ASN A 139 -0.08 21.48 -16.90
CA ASN A 139 0.04 22.84 -17.44
C ASN A 139 -0.88 23.86 -16.73
N PRO A 140 -2.19 23.64 -16.62
CA PRO A 140 -3.05 24.59 -15.91
C PRO A 140 -2.71 24.67 -14.43
N SER A 141 -2.31 23.57 -13.80
CA SER A 141 -1.94 23.54 -12.39
C SER A 141 -0.68 24.36 -12.09
N LYS A 142 0.30 24.35 -12.98
CA LYS A 142 1.50 25.22 -12.88
C LYS A 142 1.13 26.71 -12.96
N VAL A 143 0.20 27.07 -13.84
CA VAL A 143 -0.27 28.46 -13.96
C VAL A 143 -0.97 28.92 -12.68
N THR A 144 -1.67 27.99 -12.00
CA THR A 144 -2.35 28.26 -10.72
C THR A 144 -1.49 27.97 -9.49
N HIS A 145 -0.17 28.05 -9.66
CA HIS A 145 0.83 27.99 -8.59
C HIS A 145 0.97 26.63 -7.86
N MET A 146 0.60 25.52 -8.48
CA MET A 146 0.98 24.21 -7.96
C MET A 146 2.52 24.09 -8.01
N LYS A 147 3.10 23.75 -6.87
CA LYS A 147 4.55 23.52 -6.72
C LYS A 147 4.89 22.05 -6.86
#